data_f3b506e8f69433c4b5a6ff5ff5fc5e11
#
_entry.id   f3b506e8f69433c4b5a6ff5ff5fc5e11
#
_cell.length_a   1.000
_cell.length_b   1.000
_cell.length_c   1.000
_cell.angle_alpha   90.00
_cell.angle_beta   90.00
_cell.angle_gamma   90.00
#
_symmetry.space_group_name_H-M   'P 1'
#
loop_
_entity.id
_entity.type
_entity.pdbx_description
1 polymer ?
#
loop_
_entity_poly.entity_id
_entity_poly.type
_entity_poly.pdbx_seq_one_letter_code
_entity_poly.pdbx_strand_id
1 'polypeptide(L)'
;RTCGSITKDNPEIWKEIENRGYTLSVNHNRNNEKCESRTILGIRSHLISLNLLNNKHIPDLYMRSSKEQRLDLLRGLMDGDGHFNRTRLRIAMNTTSLEQATMVQSLVSSLGWKPIILPYKASGFGKINIQAYYICFSPTENPFLVRNKDYISVVKNKNFFVSKYRQIKSIEKIDMVPTKCLEVESDTHTYLTTKNYIKTHNTNKEIRTKSFMNKTMFYPVENFLDTEYSKYSLQLSGYAYMLEMLGYQIEHLQFEHYKRDGAGWFN
;
A
#
# COMPACT_ATOMS: atom_id res chain seq x y z
N ARG A 1 7.36 13.96 26.85
CA ARG A 1 6.83 12.98 27.83
C ARG A 1 7.42 11.63 27.54
N THR A 2 8.15 11.09 28.50
CA THR A 2 9.08 9.97 28.32
C THR A 2 8.50 8.58 28.69
N CYS A 3 7.19 8.45 28.76
CA CYS A 3 6.53 7.24 29.24
C CYS A 3 5.59 6.70 28.19
N GLY A 4 5.45 5.38 28.09
CA GLY A 4 4.47 4.69 27.25
C GLY A 4 3.03 4.91 27.73
N SER A 5 2.63 6.17 27.96
CA SER A 5 1.29 6.56 28.44
C SER A 5 0.37 6.83 27.27
N ILE A 6 -0.82 6.28 27.34
CA ILE A 6 -1.91 6.45 26.36
C ILE A 6 -3.07 7.13 27.10
N THR A 7 -3.73 8.09 26.45
CA THR A 7 -4.93 8.76 26.97
C THR A 7 -6.07 8.49 26.00
N LYS A 8 -7.12 7.82 26.46
CA LYS A 8 -8.29 7.44 25.67
C LYS A 8 -9.57 7.46 26.51
N ASP A 9 -10.68 7.63 25.81
CA ASP A 9 -12.05 7.63 26.35
C ASP A 9 -12.74 6.24 26.25
N ASN A 10 -12.18 5.33 25.45
CA ASN A 10 -12.78 4.01 25.21
C ASN A 10 -12.14 2.95 26.12
N PRO A 11 -12.87 2.37 27.09
CA PRO A 11 -12.36 1.35 28.01
C PRO A 11 -11.99 0.02 27.32
N GLU A 12 -12.53 -0.28 26.15
CA GLU A 12 -12.19 -1.51 25.42
C GLU A 12 -10.72 -1.54 24.98
N ILE A 13 -10.09 -0.36 24.76
CA ILE A 13 -8.68 -0.27 24.42
C ILE A 13 -7.81 -0.84 25.54
N TRP A 14 -8.17 -0.57 26.81
CA TRP A 14 -7.43 -1.08 27.95
C TRP A 14 -7.51 -2.58 28.06
N LYS A 15 -8.72 -3.14 27.89
CA LYS A 15 -8.93 -4.60 27.87
C LYS A 15 -8.13 -5.27 26.77
N GLU A 16 -8.07 -4.67 25.57
CA GLU A 16 -7.32 -5.23 24.45
C GLU A 16 -5.81 -5.24 24.73
N ILE A 17 -5.28 -4.20 25.36
CA ILE A 17 -3.86 -4.12 25.74
C ILE A 17 -3.55 -5.20 26.81
N GLU A 18 -4.42 -5.37 27.80
CA GLU A 18 -4.29 -6.39 28.85
C GLU A 18 -4.40 -7.81 28.29
N ASN A 19 -5.34 -8.06 27.35
CA ASN A 19 -5.51 -9.34 26.67
C ASN A 19 -4.26 -9.75 25.87
N ARG A 20 -3.46 -8.78 25.44
CA ARG A 20 -2.17 -9.01 24.76
C ARG A 20 -1.00 -9.20 25.73
N GLY A 21 -1.28 -9.33 27.04
CA GLY A 21 -0.29 -9.63 28.07
C GLY A 21 0.47 -8.41 28.62
N TYR A 22 0.04 -7.19 28.29
CA TYR A 22 0.63 -5.99 28.87
C TYR A 22 -0.05 -5.61 30.18
N THR A 23 0.73 -5.16 31.15
CA THR A 23 0.23 -4.63 32.40
C THR A 23 0.07 -3.10 32.31
N LEU A 24 -1.05 -2.59 32.74
CA LEU A 24 -1.34 -1.17 32.79
C LEU A 24 -1.21 -0.63 34.21
N SER A 25 -0.71 0.60 34.34
CA SER A 25 -0.76 1.32 35.60
C SER A 25 -2.18 1.76 35.93
N VAL A 26 -2.49 1.81 37.21
CA VAL A 26 -3.66 2.53 37.69
C VAL A 26 -3.42 4.02 37.47
N ASN A 27 -4.34 4.71 36.82
CA ASN A 27 -4.15 6.11 36.52
C ASN A 27 -4.84 7.06 37.50
N HIS A 28 -4.17 8.12 37.76
CA HIS A 28 -4.72 9.29 38.41
C HIS A 28 -5.29 10.23 37.35
N ASN A 29 -6.61 10.30 37.22
CA ASN A 29 -7.28 11.27 36.37
C ASN A 29 -6.86 12.70 36.79
N ARG A 30 -6.13 13.38 35.92
CA ARG A 30 -5.90 14.82 36.06
C ARG A 30 -7.04 15.54 35.35
N ASN A 31 -8.07 15.92 36.11
CA ASN A 31 -9.07 16.96 35.77
C ASN A 31 -9.91 16.78 34.49
N ASN A 32 -10.05 15.57 33.93
CA ASN A 32 -10.96 15.37 32.81
C ASN A 32 -11.67 14.02 32.95
N GLU A 33 -12.89 14.01 33.40
CA GLU A 33 -13.70 12.83 33.69
C GLU A 33 -14.02 11.97 32.46
N LYS A 34 -13.75 12.49 31.24
CA LYS A 34 -14.08 11.80 29.97
C LYS A 34 -12.97 10.94 29.41
N CYS A 35 -11.71 11.19 29.78
CA CYS A 35 -10.58 10.47 29.22
C CYS A 35 -9.71 9.89 30.34
N GLU A 36 -9.46 8.59 30.27
CA GLU A 36 -8.55 7.89 31.14
C GLU A 36 -7.14 7.84 30.51
N SER A 37 -6.13 8.04 31.33
CA SER A 37 -4.73 7.95 30.90
C SER A 37 -4.04 6.81 31.66
N ARG A 38 -3.49 5.82 30.99
CA ARG A 38 -2.76 4.69 31.58
C ARG A 38 -1.39 4.53 30.94
N THR A 39 -0.44 4.04 31.72
CA THR A 39 0.91 3.73 31.26
C THR A 39 1.06 2.24 31.06
N ILE A 40 1.57 1.80 29.92
CA ILE A 40 1.94 0.41 29.68
C ILE A 40 3.27 0.17 30.40
N LEU A 41 3.24 -0.71 31.41
CA LEU A 41 4.41 -1.00 32.22
C LEU A 41 5.41 -1.86 31.41
N GLY A 42 6.69 -1.63 31.62
CA GLY A 42 7.78 -2.39 30.98
C GLY A 42 8.05 -2.07 29.50
N ILE A 43 7.20 -1.32 28.80
CA ILE A 43 7.36 -1.07 27.36
C ILE A 43 8.50 -0.08 27.02
N ARG A 44 8.98 0.70 28.01
CA ARG A 44 9.94 1.80 27.77
C ARG A 44 11.23 1.33 27.11
N SER A 45 11.84 0.24 27.58
CA SER A 45 13.08 -0.31 27.00
C SER A 45 12.89 -0.69 25.53
N HIS A 46 11.73 -1.28 25.20
CA HIS A 46 11.39 -1.64 23.83
C HIS A 46 11.19 -0.40 22.94
N LEU A 47 10.53 0.65 23.44
CA LEU A 47 10.40 1.92 22.70
C LEU A 47 11.75 2.60 22.47
N ILE A 48 12.69 2.48 23.40
CA ILE A 48 14.08 2.97 23.24
C ILE A 48 14.79 2.20 22.15
N SER A 49 14.78 0.87 22.19
CA SER A 49 15.46 0.02 21.20
C SER A 49 14.97 0.23 19.78
N LEU A 50 13.69 0.62 19.61
CA LEU A 50 13.08 0.96 18.34
C LEU A 50 13.17 2.45 17.98
N ASN A 51 13.88 3.26 18.79
CA ASN A 51 13.97 4.72 18.60
C ASN A 51 12.62 5.44 18.50
N LEU A 52 11.62 4.99 19.27
CA LEU A 52 10.24 5.50 19.23
C LEU A 52 9.97 6.59 20.29
N LEU A 53 10.87 6.82 21.26
CA LEU A 53 10.70 7.85 22.26
C LEU A 53 10.88 9.24 21.63
N ASN A 54 9.83 10.05 21.68
CA ASN A 54 9.77 11.39 21.07
C ASN A 54 10.02 11.41 19.54
N ASN A 55 10.00 10.26 18.91
CA ASN A 55 10.23 10.06 17.48
C ASN A 55 9.13 9.16 16.90
N LYS A 56 8.02 9.77 16.47
CA LYS A 56 6.86 9.03 15.94
C LYS A 56 7.15 8.57 14.52
N HIS A 57 7.48 7.31 14.37
CA HIS A 57 7.65 6.67 13.06
C HIS A 57 7.16 5.21 13.12
N ILE A 58 7.09 4.55 11.98
CA ILE A 58 6.90 3.10 11.89
C ILE A 58 8.27 2.48 11.60
N PRO A 59 8.85 1.69 12.53
CA PRO A 59 10.11 1.03 12.26
C PRO A 59 10.03 0.07 11.06
N ASP A 60 11.10 -0.01 10.27
CA ASP A 60 11.17 -0.87 9.07
C ASP A 60 10.86 -2.34 9.36
N LEU A 61 11.22 -2.82 10.55
CA LEU A 61 10.90 -4.16 10.99
C LEU A 61 9.39 -4.46 10.90
N TYR A 62 8.55 -3.51 11.30
CA TYR A 62 7.10 -3.66 11.24
C TYR A 62 6.58 -3.61 9.80
N MET A 63 7.21 -2.82 8.93
CA MET A 63 6.84 -2.76 7.50
C MET A 63 7.17 -4.06 6.76
N ARG A 64 8.14 -4.84 7.26
CA ARG A 64 8.56 -6.14 6.69
C ARG A 64 7.92 -7.34 7.38
N SER A 65 7.07 -7.12 8.36
CA SER A 65 6.38 -8.18 9.09
C SER A 65 5.26 -8.83 8.28
N SER A 66 4.63 -9.87 8.80
CA SER A 66 3.52 -10.55 8.13
C SER A 66 2.34 -9.59 7.83
N LYS A 67 1.46 -9.99 6.94
CA LYS A 67 0.24 -9.21 6.61
C LYS A 67 -0.58 -8.94 7.88
N GLU A 68 -0.75 -9.95 8.71
CA GLU A 68 -1.53 -9.91 9.96
C GLU A 68 -0.95 -8.91 10.94
N GLN A 69 0.37 -8.94 11.14
CA GLN A 69 1.06 -8.00 12.02
C GLN A 69 0.98 -6.55 11.53
N ARG A 70 1.11 -6.34 10.21
CA ARG A 70 0.92 -5.00 9.61
C ARG A 70 -0.52 -4.51 9.72
N LEU A 71 -1.50 -5.40 9.60
CA LEU A 71 -2.90 -5.07 9.81
C LEU A 71 -3.17 -4.70 11.27
N ASP A 72 -2.60 -5.43 12.23
CA ASP A 72 -2.72 -5.12 13.65
C ASP A 72 -2.06 -3.79 14.02
N LEU A 73 -0.91 -3.48 13.44
CA LEU A 73 -0.29 -2.16 13.57
C LEU A 73 -1.22 -1.05 13.05
N LEU A 74 -1.81 -1.25 11.86
CA LEU A 74 -2.77 -0.30 11.30
C LEU A 74 -4.00 -0.14 12.20
N ARG A 75 -4.53 -1.23 12.74
CA ARG A 75 -5.67 -1.21 13.69
C ARG A 75 -5.37 -0.36 14.92
N GLY A 76 -4.18 -0.53 15.51
CA GLY A 76 -3.75 0.30 16.62
C GLY A 76 -3.65 1.79 16.27
N LEU A 77 -3.12 2.12 15.08
CA LEU A 77 -3.07 3.50 14.59
C LEU A 77 -4.48 4.08 14.36
N MET A 78 -5.38 3.31 13.78
CA MET A 78 -6.75 3.76 13.50
C MET A 78 -7.60 3.86 14.76
N ASP A 79 -7.46 2.96 15.71
CA ASP A 79 -8.11 3.08 17.03
C ASP A 79 -7.54 4.28 17.82
N GLY A 80 -6.28 4.64 17.56
CA GLY A 80 -5.66 5.85 18.09
C GLY A 80 -6.24 7.13 17.52
N ASP A 81 -5.93 7.40 16.28
CA ASP A 81 -6.11 8.70 15.61
C ASP A 81 -6.97 8.63 14.34
N GLY A 82 -7.45 7.43 13.97
CA GLY A 82 -8.29 7.25 12.80
C GLY A 82 -9.77 7.55 13.05
N HIS A 83 -10.50 7.74 11.96
CA HIS A 83 -11.96 7.87 11.99
C HIS A 83 -12.61 7.25 10.76
N PHE A 84 -13.87 6.84 10.91
CA PHE A 84 -14.71 6.35 9.83
C PHE A 84 -15.69 7.43 9.37
N ASN A 85 -15.50 7.94 8.15
CA ASN A 85 -16.44 8.83 7.52
C ASN A 85 -17.60 8.02 6.92
N ARG A 86 -18.71 7.93 7.66
CA ARG A 86 -19.89 7.12 7.30
C ARG A 86 -20.64 7.64 6.07
N THR A 87 -20.50 8.91 5.74
CA THR A 87 -21.13 9.51 4.56
C THR A 87 -20.36 9.12 3.30
N ARG A 88 -19.04 9.22 3.33
CA ARG A 88 -18.16 8.90 2.19
C ARG A 88 -17.66 7.46 2.19
N LEU A 89 -18.00 6.67 3.19
CA LEU A 89 -17.58 5.28 3.40
C LEU A 89 -16.05 5.10 3.32
N ARG A 90 -15.31 6.06 3.88
CA ARG A 90 -13.85 6.06 3.88
C ARG A 90 -13.31 6.11 5.30
N ILE A 91 -12.24 5.37 5.48
CA ILE A 91 -11.40 5.50 6.67
C ILE A 91 -10.44 6.65 6.44
N ALA A 92 -10.17 7.41 7.47
CA ALA A 92 -9.22 8.51 7.38
C ALA A 92 -8.46 8.75 8.69
N MET A 93 -7.32 9.40 8.54
CA MET A 93 -6.46 9.87 9.62
C MET A 93 -5.88 11.24 9.24
N ASN A 94 -5.65 12.08 10.24
CA ASN A 94 -5.02 13.39 10.06
C ASN A 94 -3.68 13.45 10.77
N THR A 95 -2.71 14.11 10.16
CA THR A 95 -1.41 14.40 10.78
C THR A 95 -0.83 15.71 10.24
N THR A 96 0.02 16.36 11.02
CA THR A 96 0.81 17.52 10.58
C THR A 96 2.17 17.13 10.00
N SER A 97 2.57 15.86 10.11
CA SER A 97 3.82 15.35 9.57
C SER A 97 3.61 14.66 8.23
N LEU A 98 4.27 15.16 7.17
CA LEU A 98 4.30 14.49 5.87
C LEU A 98 4.97 13.12 5.95
N GLU A 99 6.02 13.01 6.73
CA GLU A 99 6.73 11.75 6.94
C GLU A 99 5.79 10.69 7.52
N GLN A 100 5.06 11.02 8.60
CA GLN A 100 4.07 10.13 9.19
C GLN A 100 2.95 9.77 8.20
N ALA A 101 2.47 10.74 7.41
CA ALA A 101 1.47 10.50 6.39
C ALA A 101 1.98 9.51 5.32
N THR A 102 3.23 9.64 4.90
CA THR A 102 3.87 8.75 3.91
C THR A 102 4.08 7.35 4.47
N MET A 103 4.45 7.20 5.74
CA MET A 103 4.59 5.89 6.39
C MET A 103 3.24 5.17 6.48
N VAL A 104 2.18 5.87 6.88
CA VAL A 104 0.81 5.30 6.91
C VAL A 104 0.34 4.94 5.50
N GLN A 105 0.65 5.78 4.50
CA GLN A 105 0.37 5.47 3.09
C GLN A 105 1.05 4.16 2.67
N SER A 106 2.32 3.99 3.00
CA SER A 106 3.09 2.79 2.68
C SER A 106 2.52 1.56 3.38
N LEU A 107 2.16 1.67 4.67
CA LEU A 107 1.53 0.59 5.42
C LEU A 107 0.20 0.16 4.79
N VAL A 108 -0.68 1.10 4.49
CA VAL A 108 -1.98 0.84 3.86
C VAL A 108 -1.81 0.24 2.45
N SER A 109 -0.86 0.74 1.66
CA SER A 109 -0.54 0.21 0.33
C SER A 109 -0.02 -1.22 0.39
N SER A 110 0.79 -1.54 1.40
CA SER A 110 1.34 -2.88 1.62
C SER A 110 0.28 -3.93 1.98
N LEU A 111 -0.88 -3.48 2.46
CA LEU A 111 -2.06 -4.31 2.70
C LEU A 111 -2.97 -4.46 1.45
N GLY A 112 -2.55 -3.89 0.32
CA GLY A 112 -3.27 -3.98 -0.95
C GLY A 112 -4.36 -2.92 -1.16
N TRP A 113 -4.47 -1.93 -0.28
CA TRP A 113 -5.46 -0.87 -0.40
C TRP A 113 -4.86 0.37 -1.07
N LYS A 114 -5.73 1.32 -1.46
CA LYS A 114 -5.34 2.53 -2.20
C LYS A 114 -5.48 3.77 -1.31
N PRO A 115 -4.43 4.18 -0.59
CA PRO A 115 -4.46 5.42 0.18
C PRO A 115 -4.25 6.63 -0.71
N ILE A 116 -4.87 7.75 -0.31
CA ILE A 116 -4.68 9.07 -0.90
C ILE A 116 -4.25 10.00 0.21
N ILE A 117 -3.22 10.82 -0.02
CA ILE A 117 -2.81 11.89 0.87
C ILE A 117 -3.28 13.21 0.25
N LEU A 118 -4.07 13.97 0.99
CA LEU A 118 -4.55 15.29 0.59
C LEU A 118 -3.97 16.34 1.56
N PRO A 119 -3.11 17.24 1.07
CA PRO A 119 -2.61 18.34 1.89
C PRO A 119 -3.72 19.37 2.12
N TYR A 120 -3.80 19.93 3.31
CA TYR A 120 -4.74 21.01 3.65
C TYR A 120 -4.17 21.92 4.75
N LYS A 121 -4.80 23.07 4.94
CA LYS A 121 -4.47 23.99 6.01
C LYS A 121 -5.41 23.76 7.19
N ALA A 122 -4.85 23.41 8.33
CA ALA A 122 -5.58 23.22 9.58
C ALA A 122 -5.42 24.42 10.51
N SER A 123 -6.40 24.59 11.40
CA SER A 123 -6.32 25.54 12.51
C SER A 123 -6.72 24.83 13.80
N GLY A 124 -6.03 25.10 14.90
CA GLY A 124 -6.32 24.51 16.20
C GLY A 124 -5.24 24.83 17.23
N PHE A 125 -5.56 24.69 18.51
CA PHE A 125 -4.66 24.93 19.63
C PHE A 125 -3.95 26.30 19.56
N GLY A 126 -4.68 27.36 19.17
CA GLY A 126 -4.15 28.72 19.04
C GLY A 126 -3.26 28.96 17.81
N LYS A 127 -3.11 27.99 16.94
CA LYS A 127 -2.35 28.09 15.68
C LYS A 127 -3.29 28.11 14.48
N ILE A 128 -2.92 28.90 13.46
CA ILE A 128 -3.71 29.08 12.23
C ILE A 128 -2.85 28.68 11.04
N ASN A 129 -3.48 28.13 10.00
CA ASN A 129 -2.81 27.77 8.73
C ASN A 129 -1.65 26.76 8.85
N ILE A 130 -1.74 25.81 9.78
CA ILE A 130 -0.74 24.73 9.89
C ILE A 130 -0.90 23.80 8.72
N GLN A 131 0.20 23.44 8.05
CA GLN A 131 0.17 22.40 7.05
C GLN A 131 -0.20 21.06 7.69
N ALA A 132 -1.24 20.43 7.18
CA ALA A 132 -1.71 19.13 7.63
C ALA A 132 -2.01 18.22 6.43
N TYR A 133 -2.11 16.93 6.70
CA TYR A 133 -2.29 15.89 5.69
C TYR A 133 -3.44 14.98 6.12
N TYR A 134 -4.40 14.85 5.23
CA TYR A 134 -5.54 13.95 5.37
C TYR A 134 -5.25 12.69 4.57
N ILE A 135 -5.05 11.57 5.26
CA ILE A 135 -4.83 10.27 4.64
C ILE A 135 -6.17 9.56 4.62
N CYS A 136 -6.66 9.15 3.45
CA CYS A 136 -7.91 8.41 3.35
C CYS A 136 -7.79 7.20 2.44
N PHE A 137 -8.53 6.14 2.77
CA PHE A 137 -8.55 4.87 2.04
C PHE A 137 -9.86 4.11 2.31
N SER A 138 -10.12 3.09 1.49
CA SER A 138 -11.29 2.22 1.64
C SER A 138 -10.83 0.78 1.71
N PRO A 139 -10.66 0.23 2.92
CA PRO A 139 -10.18 -1.13 3.11
C PRO A 139 -11.27 -2.17 2.87
N THR A 140 -10.85 -3.39 2.54
CA THR A 140 -11.75 -4.56 2.40
C THR A 140 -11.92 -5.33 3.69
N GLU A 141 -11.09 -5.06 4.69
CA GLU A 141 -11.15 -5.62 6.03
C GLU A 141 -11.31 -4.48 7.05
N ASN A 142 -11.80 -4.76 8.25
CA ASN A 142 -11.95 -3.73 9.27
C ASN A 142 -10.57 -3.24 9.76
N PRO A 143 -10.22 -1.96 9.56
CA PRO A 143 -8.96 -1.40 10.01
C PRO A 143 -9.00 -0.90 11.46
N PHE A 144 -10.07 -1.19 12.20
CA PHE A 144 -10.20 -0.93 13.63
C PHE A 144 -10.29 -2.26 14.39
N LEU A 145 -9.78 -2.29 15.59
CA LEU A 145 -9.91 -3.42 16.49
C LEU A 145 -11.05 -3.22 17.48
N VAL A 146 -11.13 -2.04 18.07
CA VAL A 146 -12.05 -1.70 19.17
C VAL A 146 -13.15 -0.77 18.71
N ARG A 147 -12.83 0.20 17.85
CA ARG A 147 -13.77 1.21 17.33
C ARG A 147 -14.41 0.75 16.02
N ASN A 148 -15.56 1.32 15.67
CA ASN A 148 -16.21 1.10 14.37
C ASN A 148 -16.28 -0.38 13.96
N LYS A 149 -16.62 -1.26 14.88
CA LYS A 149 -16.72 -2.73 14.65
C LYS A 149 -17.70 -3.07 13.52
N ASP A 150 -18.65 -2.19 13.26
CA ASP A 150 -19.68 -2.31 12.23
C ASP A 150 -19.21 -1.85 10.82
N TYR A 151 -17.95 -1.44 10.67
CA TYR A 151 -17.44 -0.91 9.40
C TYR A 151 -17.80 -1.78 8.19
N ILE A 152 -17.51 -3.09 8.27
CA ILE A 152 -17.72 -4.01 7.14
C ILE A 152 -19.21 -4.13 6.81
N SER A 153 -20.10 -4.21 7.80
CA SER A 153 -21.53 -4.30 7.58
C SER A 153 -22.11 -3.04 6.95
N VAL A 154 -21.67 -1.87 7.42
CA VAL A 154 -22.07 -0.58 6.86
C VAL A 154 -21.65 -0.43 5.39
N VAL A 155 -20.43 -0.83 5.05
CA VAL A 155 -19.90 -0.75 3.67
C VAL A 155 -20.64 -1.71 2.74
N LYS A 156 -20.88 -2.95 3.18
CA LYS A 156 -21.64 -3.96 2.40
C LYS A 156 -23.07 -3.52 2.15
N ASN A 157 -23.77 -3.04 3.17
CA ASN A 157 -25.18 -2.63 3.08
C ASN A 157 -25.41 -1.46 2.11
N LYS A 158 -24.38 -0.64 1.88
CA LYS A 158 -24.43 0.49 0.93
C LYS A 158 -23.93 0.13 -0.47
N ASN A 159 -23.66 -1.14 -0.76
CA ASN A 159 -23.14 -1.62 -2.05
C ASN A 159 -21.93 -0.80 -2.54
N PHE A 160 -21.05 -0.44 -1.62
CA PHE A 160 -19.90 0.39 -1.94
C PHE A 160 -18.78 -0.46 -2.54
N PHE A 161 -18.55 -0.34 -3.82
CA PHE A 161 -17.51 -1.04 -4.54
C PHE A 161 -16.26 -0.16 -4.68
N VAL A 162 -15.16 -0.61 -4.11
CA VAL A 162 -13.86 0.02 -4.32
C VAL A 162 -13.25 -0.54 -5.60
N SER A 163 -12.93 0.33 -6.56
CA SER A 163 -12.24 -0.09 -7.78
C SER A 163 -10.90 -0.74 -7.43
N LYS A 164 -10.72 -1.99 -7.86
CA LYS A 164 -9.45 -2.73 -7.73
C LYS A 164 -8.43 -2.31 -8.78
N TYR A 165 -8.85 -1.62 -9.83
CA TYR A 165 -8.00 -1.22 -10.95
C TYR A 165 -7.28 0.08 -10.66
N ARG A 166 -6.08 0.22 -11.18
CA ARG A 166 -5.34 1.48 -11.27
C ARG A 166 -5.47 1.99 -12.70
N GLN A 167 -5.59 3.29 -12.86
CA GLN A 167 -5.64 3.94 -14.16
C GLN A 167 -4.27 4.54 -14.46
N ILE A 168 -3.83 4.44 -15.71
CA ILE A 168 -2.67 5.18 -16.21
C ILE A 168 -3.09 6.65 -16.27
N LYS A 169 -2.35 7.52 -15.62
CA LYS A 169 -2.64 8.95 -15.55
C LYS A 169 -1.93 9.72 -16.66
N SER A 170 -0.68 9.37 -16.91
CA SER A 170 0.16 9.96 -17.96
C SER A 170 1.18 8.93 -18.42
N ILE A 171 1.62 9.08 -19.65
CA ILE A 171 2.74 8.35 -20.24
C ILE A 171 3.69 9.42 -20.74
N GLU A 172 4.94 9.38 -20.28
CA GLU A 172 5.95 10.38 -20.61
C GLU A 172 7.19 9.65 -21.14
N LYS A 173 7.75 10.15 -22.25
CA LYS A 173 9.03 9.65 -22.76
C LYS A 173 10.15 10.07 -21.79
N ILE A 174 10.98 9.13 -21.43
CA ILE A 174 12.18 9.37 -20.64
C ILE A 174 13.40 8.99 -21.46
N ASP A 175 14.58 9.50 -21.09
CA ASP A 175 15.84 9.10 -21.69
C ASP A 175 16.11 7.61 -21.41
N MET A 176 16.94 7.01 -22.27
CA MET A 176 17.41 5.64 -22.04
C MET A 176 18.23 5.58 -20.76
N VAL A 177 17.81 4.70 -19.85
CA VAL A 177 18.49 4.48 -18.57
C VAL A 177 18.82 3.00 -18.40
N PRO A 178 19.93 2.64 -17.75
CA PRO A 178 20.23 1.26 -17.43
C PRO A 178 19.09 0.63 -16.62
N THR A 179 18.59 -0.52 -17.05
CA THR A 179 17.54 -1.26 -16.38
C THR A 179 18.08 -2.60 -15.86
N LYS A 180 17.39 -3.15 -14.87
CA LYS A 180 17.70 -4.50 -14.35
C LYS A 180 16.43 -5.32 -14.32
N CYS A 181 16.52 -6.56 -14.79
CA CYS A 181 15.49 -7.57 -14.58
C CYS A 181 15.69 -8.24 -13.22
N LEU A 182 14.59 -8.47 -12.51
CA LEU A 182 14.58 -9.18 -11.24
C LEU A 182 13.93 -10.55 -11.45
N GLU A 183 14.61 -11.60 -11.00
CA GLU A 183 14.01 -12.91 -10.86
C GLU A 183 13.66 -13.16 -9.40
N VAL A 184 12.45 -13.64 -9.12
CA VAL A 184 11.99 -13.97 -7.78
C VAL A 184 11.60 -15.44 -7.70
N GLU A 185 12.10 -16.10 -6.67
CA GLU A 185 11.72 -17.48 -6.33
C GLU A 185 10.30 -17.49 -5.75
N SER A 186 9.31 -17.46 -6.62
CA SER A 186 7.92 -17.66 -6.24
C SER A 186 7.19 -18.36 -7.38
N ASP A 187 6.20 -19.18 -7.07
CA ASP A 187 5.41 -19.91 -8.08
C ASP A 187 4.79 -18.98 -9.13
N THR A 188 4.54 -17.75 -8.77
CA THR A 188 3.92 -16.74 -9.64
C THR A 188 4.93 -15.83 -10.33
N HIS A 189 6.23 -15.90 -9.99
CA HIS A 189 7.30 -14.99 -10.46
C HIS A 189 6.93 -13.50 -10.38
N THR A 190 6.08 -13.13 -9.42
CA THR A 190 5.59 -11.77 -9.26
C THR A 190 6.22 -11.08 -8.07
N TYR A 191 6.51 -9.80 -8.23
CA TYR A 191 7.03 -8.93 -7.18
C TYR A 191 6.29 -7.59 -7.15
N LEU A 192 6.48 -6.84 -6.09
CA LEU A 192 5.82 -5.57 -5.89
C LEU A 192 6.79 -4.42 -6.18
N THR A 193 6.36 -3.48 -7.00
CA THR A 193 7.15 -2.30 -7.37
C THR A 193 6.49 -1.02 -6.91
N THR A 194 7.28 0.06 -6.85
CA THR A 194 6.87 1.42 -6.51
C THR A 194 6.34 1.58 -5.07
N LYS A 195 6.14 2.82 -4.66
CA LYS A 195 5.49 3.21 -3.38
C LYS A 195 4.07 2.66 -3.23
N ASN A 196 3.46 2.26 -4.33
CA ASN A 196 2.07 1.82 -4.37
C ASN A 196 1.93 0.30 -4.41
N TYR A 197 3.02 -0.44 -4.26
CA TYR A 197 3.03 -1.90 -4.27
C TYR A 197 2.31 -2.47 -5.51
N ILE A 198 2.68 -1.98 -6.69
CA ILE A 198 2.13 -2.48 -7.96
C ILE A 198 2.72 -3.85 -8.22
N LYS A 199 1.84 -4.84 -8.38
CA LYS A 199 2.23 -6.20 -8.72
C LYS A 199 2.77 -6.22 -10.15
N THR A 200 4.00 -6.66 -10.29
CA THR A 200 4.71 -6.73 -11.54
C THR A 200 5.20 -8.17 -11.73
N HIS A 201 5.24 -8.61 -12.94
CA HIS A 201 5.71 -9.92 -13.34
C HIS A 201 6.87 -9.76 -14.33
N ASN A 202 7.92 -10.52 -14.12
CA ASN A 202 8.98 -10.67 -15.11
C ASN A 202 8.77 -11.96 -15.88
N THR A 203 8.88 -11.93 -17.20
CA THR A 203 8.68 -13.11 -18.04
C THR A 203 10.01 -13.81 -18.25
N ASN A 204 10.17 -14.99 -17.65
CA ASN A 204 11.34 -15.85 -17.83
C ASN A 204 11.13 -16.90 -18.93
N LYS A 205 10.08 -16.75 -19.73
CA LYS A 205 9.78 -17.71 -20.79
C LYS A 205 10.64 -17.42 -22.02
N GLU A 206 11.19 -18.48 -22.59
CA GLU A 206 11.80 -18.39 -23.89
C GLU A 206 10.78 -17.90 -24.92
N ILE A 207 11.15 -16.87 -25.68
CA ILE A 207 10.29 -16.37 -26.75
C ILE A 207 10.36 -17.36 -27.92
N ARG A 208 9.36 -18.21 -28.02
CA ARG A 208 9.25 -19.17 -29.10
C ARG A 208 8.81 -18.47 -30.38
N THR A 209 9.57 -18.67 -31.44
CA THR A 209 9.28 -18.17 -32.79
C THR A 209 8.57 -19.24 -33.65
N LYS A 210 8.57 -20.50 -33.20
CA LYS A 210 7.91 -21.64 -33.87
C LYS A 210 6.68 -22.05 -33.09
N SER A 211 5.56 -22.26 -33.77
CA SER A 211 4.34 -22.80 -33.15
C SER A 211 4.33 -24.35 -33.30
N PHE A 212 3.59 -25.00 -32.38
CA PHE A 212 3.37 -26.45 -32.49
C PHE A 212 2.51 -26.74 -33.70
N MET A 213 2.99 -27.62 -34.61
CA MET A 213 2.33 -28.01 -35.85
C MET A 213 1.86 -26.80 -36.72
N ASN A 214 2.63 -25.69 -36.72
CA ASN A 214 2.28 -24.47 -37.46
C ASN A 214 0.90 -23.90 -37.08
N LYS A 215 0.44 -24.15 -35.89
CA LYS A 215 -0.83 -23.58 -35.39
C LYS A 215 -0.82 -22.08 -35.50
N THR A 216 -1.90 -21.50 -36.00
CA THR A 216 -2.11 -20.05 -36.08
C THR A 216 -2.94 -19.56 -34.91
N MET A 217 -2.94 -18.25 -34.72
CA MET A 217 -3.80 -17.58 -33.73
C MET A 217 -5.26 -17.56 -34.18
N PHE A 218 -6.16 -17.11 -33.32
CA PHE A 218 -7.59 -16.99 -33.63
C PHE A 218 -7.90 -15.63 -34.30
N TYR A 219 -9.06 -15.58 -34.97
CA TYR A 219 -9.60 -14.34 -35.53
C TYR A 219 -9.53 -13.19 -34.49
N PRO A 220 -9.14 -11.96 -34.87
CA PRO A 220 -8.88 -11.48 -36.27
C PRO A 220 -7.39 -11.58 -36.68
N VAL A 221 -6.55 -12.34 -35.99
CA VAL A 221 -5.09 -12.41 -36.21
C VAL A 221 -4.62 -13.80 -36.64
N GLU A 222 -5.47 -14.53 -37.33
CA GLU A 222 -5.23 -15.91 -37.81
C GLU A 222 -4.09 -16.04 -38.81
N ASN A 223 -3.64 -14.93 -39.37
CA ASN A 223 -2.47 -14.90 -40.28
C ASN A 223 -1.13 -15.03 -39.53
N PHE A 224 -1.13 -14.93 -38.21
CA PHE A 224 0.06 -15.06 -37.39
C PHE A 224 0.13 -16.45 -36.75
N LEU A 225 1.36 -16.98 -36.65
CA LEU A 225 1.60 -18.21 -35.91
C LEU A 225 1.33 -18.00 -34.41
N ASP A 226 0.72 -18.99 -33.74
CA ASP A 226 0.49 -18.96 -32.27
C ASP A 226 1.82 -19.17 -31.53
N THR A 227 2.61 -18.11 -31.45
CA THR A 227 3.91 -18.07 -30.78
C THR A 227 3.98 -16.93 -29.78
N GLU A 228 4.86 -17.02 -28.82
CA GLU A 228 5.15 -15.90 -27.91
C GLU A 228 5.65 -14.68 -28.68
N TYR A 229 6.49 -14.89 -29.69
CA TYR A 229 6.97 -13.82 -30.56
C TYR A 229 5.81 -13.04 -31.20
N SER A 230 4.86 -13.74 -31.83
CA SER A 230 3.69 -13.12 -32.46
C SER A 230 2.84 -12.36 -31.44
N LYS A 231 2.62 -12.95 -30.25
CA LYS A 231 1.84 -12.31 -29.17
C LYS A 231 2.48 -11.01 -28.68
N TYR A 232 3.79 -11.03 -28.44
CA TYR A 232 4.51 -9.83 -28.01
C TYR A 232 4.59 -8.77 -29.09
N SER A 233 4.76 -9.18 -30.36
CA SER A 233 4.75 -8.24 -31.50
C SER A 233 3.40 -7.55 -31.62
N LEU A 234 2.30 -8.30 -31.55
CA LEU A 234 0.93 -7.73 -31.59
C LEU A 234 0.65 -6.82 -30.39
N GLN A 235 1.09 -7.22 -29.20
CA GLN A 235 0.95 -6.41 -27.98
C GLN A 235 1.70 -5.09 -28.13
N LEU A 236 2.94 -5.12 -28.60
CA LEU A 236 3.77 -3.94 -28.79
C LEU A 236 3.16 -3.02 -29.88
N SER A 237 2.68 -3.60 -31.00
CA SER A 237 1.98 -2.85 -32.04
C SER A 237 0.69 -2.22 -31.52
N GLY A 238 -0.06 -2.92 -30.66
CA GLY A 238 -1.26 -2.38 -30.01
C GLY A 238 -0.91 -1.19 -29.09
N TYR A 239 0.18 -1.23 -28.38
CA TYR A 239 0.65 -0.10 -27.56
C TYR A 239 1.08 1.08 -28.43
N ALA A 240 1.80 0.82 -29.52
CA ALA A 240 2.15 1.86 -30.49
C ALA A 240 0.92 2.52 -31.06
N TYR A 241 -0.05 1.76 -31.55
CA TYR A 241 -1.30 2.28 -32.08
C TYR A 241 -2.04 3.16 -31.06
N MET A 242 -2.13 2.73 -29.79
CA MET A 242 -2.74 3.55 -28.75
C MET A 242 -1.99 4.87 -28.52
N LEU A 243 -0.65 4.86 -28.59
CA LEU A 243 0.16 6.05 -28.47
C LEU A 243 -0.01 6.99 -29.67
N GLU A 244 -0.09 6.44 -30.87
CA GLU A 244 -0.36 7.22 -32.10
C GLU A 244 -1.75 7.90 -32.05
N MET A 245 -2.76 7.21 -31.54
CA MET A 245 -4.08 7.82 -31.32
C MET A 245 -4.04 8.98 -30.30
N LEU A 246 -3.04 9.01 -29.42
CA LEU A 246 -2.80 10.12 -28.49
C LEU A 246 -1.90 11.21 -29.07
N GLY A 247 -1.53 11.12 -30.37
CA GLY A 247 -0.71 12.11 -31.09
C GLY A 247 0.79 11.92 -30.99
N TYR A 248 1.27 10.78 -30.48
CA TYR A 248 2.70 10.45 -30.46
C TYR A 248 3.11 9.86 -31.81
N GLN A 249 4.31 10.21 -32.28
CA GLN A 249 4.93 9.57 -33.43
C GLN A 249 5.82 8.43 -32.95
N ILE A 250 5.58 7.22 -33.43
CA ILE A 250 6.34 6.02 -33.09
C ILE A 250 7.33 5.73 -34.22
N GLU A 251 8.60 5.99 -33.97
CA GLU A 251 9.65 5.76 -34.96
C GLU A 251 10.11 4.31 -35.00
N HIS A 252 10.03 3.60 -33.85
CA HIS A 252 10.60 2.25 -33.73
C HIS A 252 9.85 1.41 -32.70
N LEU A 253 9.67 0.13 -33.01
CA LEU A 253 9.14 -0.87 -32.08
C LEU A 253 10.20 -1.96 -31.89
N GLN A 254 10.64 -2.14 -30.67
CA GLN A 254 11.64 -3.14 -30.35
C GLN A 254 11.32 -3.82 -29.02
N PHE A 255 11.51 -5.11 -28.94
CA PHE A 255 11.63 -5.82 -27.67
C PHE A 255 12.92 -6.64 -27.67
N GLU A 256 13.53 -6.74 -26.50
CA GLU A 256 14.76 -7.50 -26.28
C GLU A 256 14.48 -8.69 -25.38
N HIS A 257 15.01 -9.83 -25.77
CA HIS A 257 14.87 -11.07 -25.01
C HIS A 257 16.22 -11.53 -24.50
N TYR A 258 16.38 -11.49 -23.20
CA TYR A 258 17.60 -11.96 -22.53
C TYR A 258 17.41 -13.42 -22.10
N LYS A 259 18.29 -14.29 -22.58
CA LYS A 259 18.31 -15.71 -22.21
C LYS A 259 19.20 -15.91 -21.00
N ARG A 260 18.76 -16.75 -20.08
CA ARG A 260 19.63 -17.27 -19.01
C ARG A 260 20.43 -18.42 -19.57
N ASP A 261 21.73 -18.36 -19.49
CA ASP A 261 22.61 -19.54 -19.62
C ASP A 261 22.97 -20.09 -18.24
N GLY A 262 23.68 -21.22 -18.22
CA GLY A 262 24.05 -21.91 -16.95
C GLY A 262 24.93 -21.08 -16.00
N ALA A 263 25.44 -19.92 -16.42
CA ALA A 263 26.33 -19.04 -15.65
C ALA A 263 25.71 -17.73 -15.22
N GLY A 264 24.50 -17.41 -15.65
CA GLY A 264 23.79 -16.16 -15.31
C GLY A 264 23.02 -15.54 -16.48
N TRP A 265 22.78 -14.22 -16.42
CA TRP A 265 22.12 -13.44 -17.46
C TRP A 265 23.19 -12.80 -18.38
N PHE A 266 23.01 -12.94 -19.67
CA PHE A 266 23.85 -12.29 -20.69
C PHE A 266 23.06 -11.25 -21.48
N ASN A 267 23.80 -10.23 -21.90
CA ASN A 267 23.31 -9.20 -22.81
C ASN A 267 23.07 -9.74 -24.21
#